data_108dae8747f957304e11d9a33bf19d62
#
_entry.id   108dae8747f957304e11d9a33bf19d62
#
_cell.length_a   1.000
_cell.length_b   1.000
_cell.length_c   1.000
_cell.angle_alpha   90.00
_cell.angle_beta   90.00
_cell.angle_gamma   90.00
#
_symmetry.space_group_name_H-M   'P 1'
#
loop_
_entity.id
_entity.type
_entity.pdbx_description
1 polymer ?
#
loop_
_entity_poly.entity_id
_entity_poly.type
_entity_poly.pdbx_seq_one_letter_code
_entity_poly.pdbx_strand_id
1 'polypeptide(L)' 'MRFYVICAMWIIMQEVKINTEFIKLDSFLKWCGAVSLGSEAKMFIMDGEVLVNGEVCTQRGKKLRVDDTVEFNGEIYKLI' A
#
# COMPACT_ATOMS: atom_id res chain seq x y z
N MET A 1 2.97 -27.48 -8.92
CA MET A 1 2.74 -26.95 -8.76
C MET A 1 2.50 -26.74 -8.40
N ARG A 2 2.62 -26.67 -8.27
CA ARG A 2 2.39 -26.06 -7.90
C ARG A 2 2.08 -25.51 -7.77
N PHE A 3 2.02 -25.09 -7.97
CA PHE A 3 1.70 -24.22 -7.80
C PHE A 3 1.14 -23.70 -7.78
N TYR A 4 0.79 -23.79 -7.78
CA TYR A 4 0.33 -23.08 -7.82
C TYR A 4 -0.22 -22.41 -7.31
N VAL A 5 -0.45 -22.46 -7.51
CA VAL A 5 -1.18 -21.91 -6.40
C VAL A 5 -0.31 -21.03 -5.53
N ILE A 6 0.74 -21.58 -5.20
CA ILE A 6 1.71 -20.86 -4.41
C ILE A 6 2.17 -19.63 -5.15
N CYS A 7 2.25 -19.76 -6.42
CA CYS A 7 2.66 -18.65 -7.26
C CYS A 7 1.75 -17.46 -7.11
N ALA A 8 0.50 -17.68 -6.79
CA ALA A 8 -0.45 -16.60 -6.68
C ALA A 8 -0.04 -15.57 -5.63
N MET A 9 0.73 -15.97 -4.66
CA MET A 9 1.13 -15.04 -3.61
C MET A 9 2.08 -13.96 -4.12
N TRP A 10 2.82 -14.26 -5.17
CA TRP A 10 3.78 -13.29 -5.69
C TRP A 10 3.11 -12.23 -6.52
N ILE A 11 2.10 -12.65 -7.25
CA ILE A 11 1.49 -11.73 -8.22
C ILE A 11 0.63 -10.67 -7.57
N ILE A 12 0.38 -10.78 -6.27
CA ILE A 12 -0.37 -9.73 -5.60
C ILE A 12 0.52 -8.59 -5.13
N MET A 13 1.84 -8.72 -5.26
CA MET A 13 2.73 -7.61 -4.96
C MET A 13 2.86 -6.74 -6.21
N GLN A 14 2.50 -5.48 -6.08
CA GLN A 14 2.54 -4.53 -7.17
C GLN A 14 3.62 -3.48 -6.91
N GLU A 15 4.38 -3.15 -7.94
CA GLU A 15 5.36 -2.09 -7.85
C GLU A 15 4.73 -0.80 -8.33
N VAL A 16 4.83 0.24 -7.52
CA VAL A 16 4.24 1.53 -7.83
C VAL A 16 5.33 2.58 -7.83
N LYS A 17 5.54 3.19 -8.98
CA LYS A 17 6.56 4.22 -9.11
C LYS A 17 6.04 5.54 -8.57
N ILE A 18 6.84 6.17 -7.71
CA ILE A 18 6.56 7.52 -7.26
C ILE A 18 7.59 8.43 -7.91
N ASN A 19 7.18 9.67 -8.18
CA ASN A 19 8.08 10.63 -8.85
C ASN A 19 8.49 11.77 -7.92
N THR A 20 8.40 11.52 -6.62
CA THR A 20 8.77 12.47 -5.59
C THR A 20 9.66 11.77 -4.57
N GLU A 21 10.31 12.56 -3.71
CA GLU A 21 11.18 12.01 -2.69
C GLU A 21 10.41 11.18 -1.67
N PHE A 22 9.20 11.57 -1.37
CA PHE A 22 8.31 10.82 -0.49
C PHE A 22 6.86 11.09 -0.89
N ILE A 23 5.96 10.25 -0.40
CA ILE A 23 4.53 10.45 -0.58
C ILE A 23 3.84 10.08 0.73
N LYS A 24 2.81 10.82 1.10
CA LYS A 24 2.06 10.50 2.31
C LYS A 24 1.19 9.27 2.07
N LEU A 25 0.95 8.50 3.13
CA LEU A 25 0.23 7.25 3.02
C LEU A 25 -1.16 7.40 2.39
N ASP A 26 -1.92 8.40 2.81
CA ASP A 26 -3.26 8.61 2.25
C ASP A 26 -3.18 8.97 0.76
N SER A 27 -2.22 9.79 0.39
CA SER A 27 -1.99 10.13 -1.02
C SER A 27 -1.55 8.93 -1.82
N PHE A 28 -0.74 8.05 -1.23
CA PHE A 28 -0.27 6.86 -1.90
C PHE A 28 -1.41 5.90 -2.23
N LEU A 29 -2.33 5.70 -1.30
CA LEU A 29 -3.46 4.82 -1.54
C LEU A 29 -4.31 5.31 -2.72
N LYS A 30 -4.40 6.62 -2.87
CA LYS A 30 -5.07 7.21 -4.02
C LYS A 30 -4.22 7.08 -5.28
N TRP A 31 -2.93 7.32 -5.15
CA TRP A 31 -1.99 7.27 -6.28
C TRP A 31 -1.93 5.89 -6.92
N CYS A 32 -1.92 4.83 -6.11
CA CYS A 32 -1.85 3.47 -6.64
C CYS A 32 -3.21 2.90 -7.03
N GLY A 33 -4.28 3.68 -6.85
CA GLY A 33 -5.61 3.23 -7.26
C GLY A 33 -6.32 2.32 -6.26
N ALA A 34 -5.75 2.14 -5.06
CA ALA A 34 -6.38 1.29 -4.06
C ALA A 34 -7.70 1.89 -3.55
N VAL A 35 -7.78 3.22 -3.53
CA VAL A 35 -9.00 3.93 -3.17
C VAL A 35 -9.23 5.04 -4.17
N SER A 36 -10.47 5.49 -4.29
CA SER A 36 -10.83 6.55 -5.25
C SER A 36 -10.83 7.93 -4.61
N LEU A 37 -11.11 8.00 -3.32
CA LEU A 37 -11.25 9.27 -2.61
C LEU A 37 -10.29 9.33 -1.44
N GLY A 38 -9.79 10.55 -1.15
CA GLY A 38 -8.93 10.74 0.02
C GLY A 38 -9.64 10.44 1.33
N SER A 39 -10.95 10.67 1.39
CA SER A 39 -11.71 10.35 2.60
C SER A 39 -11.78 8.85 2.85
N GLU A 40 -11.81 8.05 1.81
CA GLU A 40 -11.76 6.60 1.95
C GLU A 40 -10.40 6.16 2.49
N ALA A 41 -9.34 6.74 1.95
CA ALA A 41 -7.99 6.43 2.41
C ALA A 41 -7.86 6.72 3.91
N LYS A 42 -8.34 7.89 4.33
CA LYS A 42 -8.29 8.28 5.73
C LYS A 42 -9.03 7.27 6.61
N MET A 43 -10.22 6.88 6.19
CA MET A 43 -11.04 5.95 6.95
C MET A 43 -10.36 4.61 7.12
N PHE A 44 -9.85 4.03 6.05
CA PHE A 44 -9.19 2.73 6.12
C PHE A 44 -7.92 2.77 6.95
N ILE A 45 -7.15 3.85 6.83
CA ILE A 45 -5.93 4.00 7.63
C ILE A 45 -6.26 4.07 9.11
N MET A 46 -7.25 4.88 9.47
CA MET A 46 -7.61 5.06 10.87
C MET A 46 -8.25 3.81 11.47
N ASP A 47 -8.87 2.98 10.64
CA ASP A 47 -9.45 1.71 11.08
C ASP A 47 -8.42 0.62 11.25
N GLY A 48 -7.14 0.88 10.93
CA GLY A 48 -6.09 -0.11 11.10
C GLY A 48 -6.04 -1.15 10.01
N GLU A 49 -6.61 -0.87 8.83
CA GLU A 49 -6.65 -1.82 7.73
C GLU A 49 -5.47 -1.71 6.79
N VAL A 50 -4.54 -0.79 7.07
CA VAL A 50 -3.39 -0.53 6.22
C VAL A 50 -2.12 -0.85 7.00
N LEU A 51 -1.25 -1.64 6.38
CA LEU A 51 0.04 -1.98 6.97
C LEU A 51 1.15 -1.32 6.16
N VAL A 52 2.15 -0.81 6.86
CA VAL A 52 3.35 -0.25 6.22
C VAL A 52 4.53 -1.07 6.71
N ASN A 53 5.25 -1.68 5.77
CA ASN A 53 6.38 -2.54 6.08
C ASN A 53 6.00 -3.63 7.09
N GLY A 54 4.79 -4.17 6.95
CA GLY A 54 4.31 -5.27 7.77
C GLY A 54 3.68 -4.87 9.10
N GLU A 55 3.58 -3.59 9.39
CA GLU A 55 3.01 -3.11 10.66
C GLU A 55 1.81 -2.22 10.40
N VAL A 56 0.78 -2.37 11.20
CA VAL A 56 -0.41 -1.53 11.10
C VAL A 56 -0.01 -0.07 11.32
N CYS A 57 -0.42 0.78 10.40
CA CYS A 57 -0.15 2.21 10.48
C CYS A 57 -1.47 2.97 10.45
N THR A 58 -1.72 3.75 11.49
CA THR A 58 -2.93 4.56 11.58
C THR A 58 -2.68 6.04 11.31
N GLN A 59 -1.45 6.38 10.88
CA GLN A 59 -1.07 7.75 10.58
C GLN A 59 -1.22 8.01 9.09
N ARG A 60 -2.27 8.72 8.70
CA ARG A 60 -2.50 9.02 7.29
C ARG A 60 -1.42 9.88 6.67
N GLY A 61 -0.71 10.64 7.49
CA GLY A 61 0.37 11.50 7.03
C GLY A 61 1.74 10.85 7.06
N LYS A 62 1.80 9.53 7.27
CA LYS A 62 3.07 8.80 7.27
C LYS A 62 3.78 8.99 5.93
N LYS A 63 5.02 9.43 5.96
CA LYS A 63 5.81 9.62 4.75
C LYS A 63 6.39 8.29 4.30
N LEU A 64 6.10 7.95 3.05
CA LEU A 64 6.58 6.71 2.42
C LEU A 64 7.66 7.07 1.41
N ARG A 65 8.67 6.24 1.30
CA ARG A 65 9.78 6.44 0.37
C ARG A 65 9.96 5.19 -0.48
N VAL A 66 10.83 5.29 -1.45
CA VAL A 66 11.22 4.14 -2.27
C VAL A 66 11.66 2.99 -1.35
N ASP A 67 11.27 1.79 -1.70
CA ASP A 67 11.50 0.55 -0.97
C ASP A 67 10.55 0.30 0.20
N ASP A 68 9.70 1.25 0.55
CA ASP A 68 8.65 0.99 1.52
C ASP A 68 7.57 0.13 0.88
N THR A 69 6.89 -0.68 1.69
CA THR A 69 5.77 -1.49 1.23
C THR A 69 4.51 -1.10 1.99
N VAL A 70 3.39 -1.18 1.28
CA VAL A 70 2.08 -0.90 1.85
C VAL A 70 1.18 -2.08 1.54
N GLU A 71 0.50 -2.58 2.55
CA GLU A 71 -0.45 -3.68 2.37
C GLU A 71 -1.84 -3.18 2.70
N PHE A 72 -2.77 -3.44 1.81
CA PHE A 72 -4.16 -3.05 2.00
C PHE A 72 -5.05 -3.98 1.20
N ASN A 73 -6.10 -4.48 1.85
CA ASN A 73 -7.14 -5.29 1.20
C ASN A 73 -6.56 -6.52 0.50
N GLY A 74 -5.56 -7.14 1.11
CA GLY A 74 -4.97 -8.36 0.58
C GLY A 74 -3.95 -8.14 -0.52
N GLU A 75 -3.65 -6.90 -0.86
CA GLU A 75 -2.68 -6.57 -1.90
C GLU A 75 -1.50 -5.82 -1.29
N ILE A 76 -0.32 -6.10 -1.82
CA ILE A 76 0.91 -5.47 -1.35
C ILE A 76 1.44 -4.57 -2.45
N TYR A 77 1.77 -3.34 -2.10
CA TYR A 77 2.33 -2.37 -3.03
C TYR A 77 3.72 -1.98 -2.55
N LYS A 78 4.68 -2.04 -3.46
CA LYS A 78 6.05 -1.62 -3.16
C LYS A 78 6.35 -0.33 -3.92
N LEU A 79 6.87 0.66 -3.20
CA LEU A 79 7.25 1.93 -3.82
C LEU A 79 8.60 1.78 -4.52
N ILE A 80 8.67 2.23 -5.75
CA ILE A 80 9.91 2.19 -6.53
C ILE A 80 10.20 3.53 -7.19
#